data_fb01d3cd17e7fb3f4cc3fafd1c185394
#
_entry.id   fb01d3cd17e7fb3f4cc3fafd1c185394
#
_cell.length_a   1.000
_cell.length_b   1.000
_cell.length_c   1.000
_cell.angle_alpha   90.00
_cell.angle_beta   90.00
_cell.angle_gamma   90.00
#
_symmetry.space_group_name_H-M   'P 1'
#
loop_
_entity.id
_entity.type
_entity.pdbx_description
1 polymer ?
#
loop_
_entity_poly.entity_id
_entity_poly.type
_entity_poly.pdbx_seq_one_letter_code
_entity_poly.pdbx_strand_id
1 'polypeptide(L)'
;MTYKDWRDKGLVPRQMNEVEGNYGRTVMKKYKGGTFKLDSYTFDGLFFPQDLITVVDDLSAGKEFYERYWIGQFGTYKASHRGNIAKYDVYETIFLLKHGGLHLKNAKLEDVEKLARKRIKFFDDMYLVYEDWRARGYVMKTGFKFGTHFRLYFPGASPVLEQDEWMHSKHVIHVFSRKNKLIISEWARAIRVAHSVKKTFILAIPGKNAEINVNTKKPRLDFVLYHRKKGGIETPKDGTPRYLMYSLSEDEYIGGEGLAEALAECKHFGLEMMMAISDRESSVTYYVIKAIQLPGSEYEYYEIEWVQP
;
A
#
# COMPACT_ATOMS: atom_id res chain seq x y z
N MET A 1 1.87 -29.39 8.25
CA MET A 1 2.95 -29.88 7.36
C MET A 1 3.93 -28.75 7.15
N THR A 2 5.22 -29.01 7.21
CA THR A 2 6.20 -27.98 6.86
C THR A 2 6.14 -27.70 5.38
N TYR A 3 6.47 -26.46 5.00
CA TYR A 3 6.49 -26.05 3.58
C TYR A 3 7.55 -26.86 2.81
N LYS A 4 8.68 -27.15 3.45
CA LYS A 4 9.74 -27.99 2.87
C LYS A 4 9.22 -29.40 2.56
N ASP A 5 8.57 -30.06 3.52
CA ASP A 5 8.02 -31.42 3.32
C ASP A 5 6.98 -31.43 2.21
N TRP A 6 6.20 -30.38 2.09
CA TRP A 6 5.19 -30.24 1.05
C TRP A 6 5.81 -30.11 -0.33
N ARG A 7 6.86 -29.30 -0.48
CA ARG A 7 7.61 -29.17 -1.77
C ARG A 7 8.35 -30.44 -2.14
N ASP A 8 9.02 -31.07 -1.18
CA ASP A 8 9.86 -32.27 -1.40
C ASP A 8 9.02 -33.48 -1.82
N LYS A 9 7.75 -33.51 -1.47
CA LYS A 9 6.79 -34.57 -1.88
C LYS A 9 6.22 -34.35 -3.29
N GLY A 10 6.64 -33.30 -3.99
CA GLY A 10 6.13 -32.99 -5.33
C GLY A 10 4.63 -32.69 -5.40
N LEU A 11 4.03 -32.33 -4.26
CA LEU A 11 2.64 -31.91 -4.20
C LEU A 11 2.55 -30.50 -4.80
N VAL A 12 2.45 -30.45 -6.12
CA VAL A 12 2.17 -29.22 -6.85
C VAL A 12 0.69 -28.89 -6.62
N PRO A 13 0.34 -27.70 -6.13
CA PRO A 13 -1.05 -27.28 -6.11
C PRO A 13 -1.58 -27.32 -7.53
N ARG A 14 -2.81 -27.82 -7.69
CA ARG A 14 -3.49 -27.74 -8.97
C ARG A 14 -3.55 -26.29 -9.42
N GLN A 15 -3.32 -26.04 -10.70
CA GLN A 15 -3.46 -24.70 -11.26
C GLN A 15 -4.81 -24.11 -10.87
N MET A 16 -4.88 -22.80 -10.58
CA MET A 16 -6.09 -22.12 -10.10
C MET A 16 -7.35 -22.33 -10.96
N ASN A 17 -7.19 -22.81 -12.19
CA ASN A 17 -8.27 -23.08 -13.12
C ASN A 17 -9.00 -24.43 -12.89
N GLU A 18 -8.48 -25.31 -12.04
CA GLU A 18 -9.00 -26.67 -11.85
C GLU A 18 -9.67 -26.90 -10.49
N VAL A 19 -9.71 -25.88 -9.61
CA VAL A 19 -10.38 -26.01 -8.31
C VAL A 19 -11.86 -25.66 -8.46
N GLU A 20 -12.63 -26.59 -9.02
CA GLU A 20 -14.08 -26.65 -8.86
C GLU A 20 -14.41 -27.16 -7.46
N GLY A 21 -14.61 -26.27 -6.56
CA GLY A 21 -15.09 -26.56 -5.22
C GLY A 21 -15.36 -25.25 -4.50
N ASN A 22 -16.40 -25.21 -3.69
CA ASN A 22 -16.88 -24.06 -2.90
C ASN A 22 -15.88 -23.47 -1.90
N TYR A 23 -14.61 -23.82 -1.96
CA TYR A 23 -13.53 -23.33 -1.14
C TYR A 23 -12.60 -22.45 -1.98
N GLY A 24 -13.05 -21.23 -2.06
CA GLY A 24 -12.21 -20.10 -2.16
C GLY A 24 -11.13 -20.08 -3.23
N ARG A 25 -11.53 -19.88 -4.49
CA ARG A 25 -10.69 -19.03 -5.33
C ARG A 25 -10.32 -17.83 -4.46
N THR A 26 -9.05 -17.57 -4.28
CA THR A 26 -8.59 -16.29 -3.75
C THR A 26 -9.06 -15.22 -4.73
N VAL A 27 -10.25 -14.69 -4.49
CA VAL A 27 -10.81 -13.63 -5.33
C VAL A 27 -10.02 -12.39 -4.97
N MET A 28 -9.06 -12.04 -5.83
CA MET A 28 -8.36 -10.78 -5.68
C MET A 28 -9.39 -9.65 -5.69
N LYS A 29 -9.43 -8.89 -4.60
CA LYS A 29 -10.30 -7.72 -4.50
C LYS A 29 -9.88 -6.72 -5.57
N LYS A 30 -10.81 -6.40 -6.46
CA LYS A 30 -10.59 -5.41 -7.51
C LYS A 30 -10.92 -4.03 -6.98
N TYR A 31 -9.96 -3.14 -7.08
CA TYR A 31 -10.18 -1.72 -6.89
C TYR A 31 -10.68 -1.11 -8.21
N LYS A 32 -11.53 -0.09 -8.11
CA LYS A 32 -11.98 0.63 -9.30
C LYS A 32 -10.77 1.34 -9.91
N GLY A 33 -10.45 1.03 -11.16
CA GLY A 33 -9.50 1.81 -11.94
C GLY A 33 -10.22 2.95 -12.63
N GLY A 34 -9.52 4.05 -12.83
CA GLY A 34 -9.96 5.20 -13.61
C GLY A 34 -8.75 5.88 -14.24
N THR A 35 -9.00 6.76 -15.17
CA THR A 35 -7.98 7.66 -15.71
C THR A 35 -8.18 9.01 -15.05
N PHE A 36 -7.19 9.46 -14.32
CA PHE A 36 -7.18 10.81 -13.78
C PHE A 36 -6.71 11.78 -14.88
N LYS A 37 -7.55 12.75 -15.20
CA LYS A 37 -7.18 13.85 -16.09
C LYS A 37 -7.24 15.13 -15.28
N LEU A 38 -6.11 15.79 -15.18
CA LEU A 38 -6.06 17.19 -14.77
C LEU A 38 -6.40 18.04 -15.98
N ASP A 39 -7.29 19.01 -15.80
CA ASP A 39 -7.46 20.06 -16.79
C ASP A 39 -6.15 20.86 -16.91
N SER A 40 -5.83 21.33 -18.11
CA SER A 40 -4.59 22.06 -18.35
C SER A 40 -4.65 23.44 -17.69
N TYR A 41 -4.03 23.56 -16.54
CA TYR A 41 -3.76 24.82 -15.87
C TYR A 41 -2.29 25.18 -16.05
N THR A 42 -2.00 26.46 -16.12
CA THR A 42 -0.64 26.96 -16.01
C THR A 42 -0.62 27.95 -14.86
N PHE A 43 0.11 27.66 -13.83
CA PHE A 43 0.18 28.50 -12.63
C PHE A 43 1.56 28.41 -11.98
N ASP A 44 1.90 29.48 -11.28
CA ASP A 44 3.21 29.64 -10.67
C ASP A 44 3.19 29.31 -9.17
N GLY A 45 4.29 28.77 -8.68
CA GLY A 45 4.50 28.52 -7.26
C GLY A 45 5.91 28.83 -6.79
N LEU A 46 6.07 28.94 -5.49
CA LEU A 46 7.35 29.07 -4.81
C LEU A 46 7.62 27.84 -3.97
N PHE A 47 8.74 27.19 -4.22
CA PHE A 47 9.17 26.02 -3.45
C PHE A 47 10.01 26.46 -2.24
N PHE A 48 9.69 25.94 -1.08
CA PHE A 48 10.39 26.15 0.19
C PHE A 48 11.21 24.93 0.53
N PRO A 49 12.54 24.94 0.28
CA PRO A 49 13.38 23.75 0.42
C PRO A 49 13.48 23.24 1.86
N GLN A 50 13.36 24.14 2.86
CA GLN A 50 13.46 23.76 4.27
C GLN A 50 12.31 22.83 4.71
N ASP A 51 11.12 23.09 4.21
CA ASP A 51 9.90 22.40 4.61
C ASP A 51 9.44 21.36 3.58
N LEU A 52 10.07 21.31 2.40
CA LEU A 52 9.66 20.51 1.25
C LEU A 52 8.21 20.76 0.84
N ILE A 53 7.80 22.03 0.87
CA ILE A 53 6.47 22.46 0.46
C ILE A 53 6.53 23.46 -0.68
N THR A 54 5.48 23.49 -1.47
CA THR A 54 5.24 24.54 -2.45
C THR A 54 4.05 25.40 -2.02
N VAL A 55 4.18 26.69 -2.18
CA VAL A 55 3.13 27.67 -1.92
C VAL A 55 2.70 28.31 -3.23
N VAL A 56 1.40 28.38 -3.42
CA VAL A 56 0.76 28.99 -4.60
C VAL A 56 -0.24 30.03 -4.11
N ASP A 57 -0.12 31.25 -4.60
CA ASP A 57 -0.99 32.39 -4.29
C ASP A 57 -2.06 32.63 -5.35
N ASP A 58 -2.07 31.85 -6.44
CA ASP A 58 -3.15 31.84 -7.41
C ASP A 58 -4.42 31.24 -6.76
N LEU A 59 -5.36 32.14 -6.47
CA LEU A 59 -6.62 31.80 -5.81
C LEU A 59 -7.44 30.79 -6.62
N SER A 60 -7.48 30.98 -7.94
CA SER A 60 -8.29 30.14 -8.84
C SER A 60 -7.72 28.72 -8.91
N ALA A 61 -6.45 28.60 -9.26
CA ALA A 61 -5.77 27.31 -9.35
C ALA A 61 -5.74 26.60 -7.99
N GLY A 62 -5.36 27.30 -6.93
CA GLY A 62 -5.28 26.72 -5.59
C GLY A 62 -6.60 26.17 -5.08
N LYS A 63 -7.70 26.90 -5.29
CA LYS A 63 -9.04 26.47 -4.91
C LYS A 63 -9.50 25.27 -5.73
N GLU A 64 -9.34 25.32 -7.06
CA GLU A 64 -9.73 24.27 -8.00
C GLU A 64 -9.03 22.95 -7.68
N PHE A 65 -7.69 22.96 -7.51
CA PHE A 65 -6.95 21.75 -7.15
C PHE A 65 -7.36 21.18 -5.79
N TYR A 66 -7.66 22.03 -4.84
CA TYR A 66 -8.11 21.59 -3.52
C TYR A 66 -9.53 21.01 -3.56
N GLU A 67 -10.50 21.73 -4.10
CA GLU A 67 -11.91 21.34 -4.05
C GLU A 67 -12.25 20.20 -5.01
N ARG A 68 -11.75 20.25 -6.24
CA ARG A 68 -12.09 19.27 -7.28
C ARG A 68 -11.22 18.01 -7.24
N TYR A 69 -9.92 18.19 -7.00
CA TYR A 69 -8.97 17.07 -7.05
C TYR A 69 -8.43 16.67 -5.69
N TRP A 70 -8.75 17.43 -4.68
CA TRP A 70 -8.20 17.30 -3.33
C TRP A 70 -6.66 17.17 -3.34
N ILE A 71 -6.00 18.02 -4.12
CA ILE A 71 -4.55 18.18 -4.11
C ILE A 71 -4.21 19.38 -3.25
N GLY A 72 -3.26 19.20 -2.33
CA GLY A 72 -2.82 20.25 -1.43
C GLY A 72 -3.77 20.53 -0.28
N GLN A 73 -3.54 21.67 0.32
CA GLN A 73 -4.35 22.32 1.33
C GLN A 73 -4.60 23.76 0.88
N PHE A 74 -5.85 24.21 0.92
CA PHE A 74 -6.22 25.58 0.59
C PHE A 74 -6.67 26.31 1.85
N GLY A 75 -5.97 27.40 2.18
CA GLY A 75 -6.20 28.15 3.41
C GLY A 75 -5.94 27.36 4.68
N THR A 76 -6.50 27.80 5.79
CA THR A 76 -6.34 27.19 7.12
C THR A 76 -7.57 26.35 7.48
N TYR A 77 -7.36 25.06 7.76
CA TYR A 77 -8.44 24.15 8.14
C TYR A 77 -9.14 24.61 9.42
N LYS A 78 -10.47 24.64 9.41
CA LYS A 78 -11.34 25.06 10.50
C LYS A 78 -11.18 26.52 10.98
N ALA A 79 -10.44 27.36 10.29
CA ALA A 79 -10.41 28.79 10.58
C ALA A 79 -11.62 29.49 9.99
N SER A 80 -12.15 30.53 10.66
CA SER A 80 -13.24 31.37 10.16
C SER A 80 -12.87 32.10 8.86
N HIS A 81 -11.58 32.46 8.75
CA HIS A 81 -10.98 32.99 7.53
C HIS A 81 -9.81 32.10 7.10
N ARG A 82 -10.00 31.32 6.06
CA ARG A 82 -9.02 30.31 5.62
C ARG A 82 -7.79 30.91 4.95
N GLY A 83 -7.86 32.15 4.50
CA GLY A 83 -6.85 32.71 3.58
C GLY A 83 -6.95 32.08 2.18
N ASN A 84 -6.13 32.55 1.26
CA ASN A 84 -6.22 32.23 -0.17
C ASN A 84 -4.96 31.55 -0.72
N ILE A 85 -4.14 30.96 0.18
CA ILE A 85 -2.87 30.35 -0.19
C ILE A 85 -3.06 28.82 -0.27
N ALA A 86 -2.67 28.23 -1.38
CA ALA A 86 -2.55 26.80 -1.51
C ALA A 86 -1.16 26.33 -1.11
N LYS A 87 -1.12 25.19 -0.43
CA LYS A 87 0.12 24.52 -0.01
C LYS A 87 0.12 23.09 -0.51
N TYR A 88 1.20 22.69 -1.13
CA TYR A 88 1.42 21.34 -1.64
C TYR A 88 2.61 20.72 -0.93
N ASP A 89 2.49 19.47 -0.50
CA ASP A 89 3.64 18.70 -0.04
C ASP A 89 4.54 18.31 -1.23
N VAL A 90 5.67 17.67 -0.97
CA VAL A 90 6.63 17.35 -2.02
C VAL A 90 6.09 16.36 -3.04
N TYR A 91 5.24 15.41 -2.64
CA TYR A 91 4.63 14.45 -3.57
C TYR A 91 3.62 15.14 -4.47
N GLU A 92 2.78 15.99 -3.89
CA GLU A 92 1.81 16.81 -4.62
C GLU A 92 2.52 17.81 -5.55
N THR A 93 3.60 18.43 -5.10
CA THR A 93 4.43 19.35 -5.88
C THR A 93 4.98 18.65 -7.13
N ILE A 94 5.66 17.51 -6.97
CA ILE A 94 6.24 16.79 -8.11
C ILE A 94 5.15 16.27 -9.05
N PHE A 95 4.02 15.81 -8.50
CA PHE A 95 2.89 15.40 -9.32
C PHE A 95 2.33 16.54 -10.18
N LEU A 96 2.17 17.72 -9.62
CA LEU A 96 1.70 18.90 -10.34
C LEU A 96 2.72 19.43 -11.34
N LEU A 97 4.01 19.34 -11.07
CA LEU A 97 5.08 19.67 -12.03
C LEU A 97 5.05 18.73 -13.24
N LYS A 98 4.74 17.46 -13.05
CA LYS A 98 4.70 16.45 -14.11
C LYS A 98 3.38 16.44 -14.89
N HIS A 99 2.26 16.67 -14.21
CA HIS A 99 0.94 16.40 -14.76
C HIS A 99 -0.04 17.57 -14.67
N GLY A 100 0.23 18.59 -13.85
CA GLY A 100 -0.74 19.60 -13.46
C GLY A 100 -0.45 21.02 -13.95
N GLY A 101 0.65 21.25 -14.67
CA GLY A 101 1.00 22.57 -15.20
C GLY A 101 1.53 23.57 -14.17
N LEU A 102 2.00 23.08 -13.02
CA LEU A 102 2.73 23.90 -12.04
C LEU A 102 4.11 24.29 -12.58
N HIS A 103 4.46 25.56 -12.46
CA HIS A 103 5.78 26.10 -12.71
C HIS A 103 6.35 26.69 -11.41
N LEU A 104 7.57 26.32 -11.06
CA LEU A 104 8.26 26.89 -9.90
C LEU A 104 9.14 28.05 -10.33
N LYS A 105 8.95 29.22 -9.71
CA LYS A 105 9.76 30.42 -9.99
C LYS A 105 11.20 30.32 -9.51
N ASN A 106 11.46 29.45 -8.52
CA ASN A 106 12.75 29.39 -7.81
C ASN A 106 13.40 28.00 -7.78
N ALA A 107 12.85 27.00 -8.45
CA ALA A 107 13.40 25.66 -8.53
C ALA A 107 12.96 24.94 -9.80
N LYS A 108 13.68 23.90 -10.20
CA LYS A 108 13.27 22.99 -11.27
C LYS A 108 12.84 21.65 -10.68
N LEU A 109 12.15 20.84 -11.46
CA LEU A 109 11.71 19.49 -11.05
C LEU A 109 12.87 18.65 -10.50
N GLU A 110 14.01 18.66 -11.20
CA GLU A 110 15.19 17.89 -10.84
C GLU A 110 15.76 18.31 -9.48
N ASP A 111 15.72 19.60 -9.15
CA ASP A 111 16.19 20.14 -7.87
C ASP A 111 15.28 19.67 -6.72
N VAL A 112 13.97 19.72 -6.94
CA VAL A 112 12.98 19.24 -5.97
C VAL A 112 13.14 17.73 -5.72
N GLU A 113 13.24 16.94 -6.78
CA GLU A 113 13.44 15.48 -6.68
C GLU A 113 14.76 15.13 -5.97
N LYS A 114 15.84 15.80 -6.34
CA LYS A 114 17.15 15.60 -5.71
C LYS A 114 17.11 15.89 -4.21
N LEU A 115 16.45 16.98 -3.82
CA LEU A 115 16.32 17.35 -2.41
C LEU A 115 15.41 16.35 -1.66
N ALA A 116 14.33 15.92 -2.27
CA ALA A 116 13.41 14.94 -1.70
C ALA A 116 14.13 13.61 -1.44
N ARG A 117 14.90 13.09 -2.41
CA ARG A 117 15.73 11.88 -2.26
C ARG A 117 16.78 12.01 -1.13
N LYS A 118 17.31 13.22 -0.93
CA LYS A 118 18.27 13.47 0.14
C LYS A 118 17.63 13.42 1.54
N ARG A 119 16.37 13.85 1.67
CA ARG A 119 15.71 14.03 2.97
C ARG A 119 14.73 12.93 3.34
N ILE A 120 14.12 12.28 2.36
CA ILE A 120 13.10 11.26 2.57
C ILE A 120 13.67 9.91 2.17
N LYS A 121 13.79 9.03 3.15
CA LYS A 121 14.27 7.67 2.92
C LYS A 121 13.30 6.94 1.99
N PHE A 122 13.81 6.29 0.96
CA PHE A 122 13.02 5.59 -0.08
C PHE A 122 12.00 6.47 -0.81
N PHE A 123 12.36 7.74 -1.03
CA PHE A 123 11.47 8.71 -1.69
C PHE A 123 10.93 8.21 -3.03
N ASP A 124 11.79 7.65 -3.88
CA ASP A 124 11.38 7.19 -5.21
C ASP A 124 10.29 6.10 -5.12
N ASP A 125 10.43 5.14 -4.21
CA ASP A 125 9.42 4.10 -3.98
C ASP A 125 8.11 4.69 -3.46
N MET A 126 8.18 5.69 -2.57
CA MET A 126 6.99 6.39 -2.07
C MET A 126 6.32 7.20 -3.16
N TYR A 127 7.09 7.90 -3.99
CA TYR A 127 6.54 8.70 -5.08
C TYR A 127 5.89 7.82 -6.16
N LEU A 128 6.52 6.70 -6.51
CA LEU A 128 5.93 5.72 -7.43
C LEU A 128 4.54 5.27 -6.98
N VAL A 129 4.40 4.91 -5.71
CA VAL A 129 3.10 4.51 -5.14
C VAL A 129 2.12 5.68 -5.14
N TYR A 130 2.56 6.86 -4.75
CA TYR A 130 1.72 8.07 -4.78
C TYR A 130 1.19 8.35 -6.18
N GLU A 131 2.06 8.40 -7.18
CA GLU A 131 1.72 8.68 -8.57
C GLU A 131 0.81 7.61 -9.16
N ASP A 132 1.10 6.33 -8.88
CA ASP A 132 0.33 5.19 -9.40
C ASP A 132 -1.14 5.23 -8.96
N TRP A 133 -1.41 5.46 -7.67
CA TRP A 133 -2.78 5.60 -7.18
C TRP A 133 -3.45 6.89 -7.64
N ARG A 134 -2.68 7.99 -7.67
CA ARG A 134 -3.19 9.29 -8.13
C ARG A 134 -3.62 9.25 -9.59
N ALA A 135 -2.80 8.68 -10.47
CA ALA A 135 -3.09 8.53 -11.89
C ALA A 135 -4.38 7.75 -12.17
N ARG A 136 -4.86 6.97 -11.20
CA ARG A 136 -6.13 6.20 -11.27
C ARG A 136 -7.30 6.89 -10.58
N GLY A 137 -7.15 8.15 -10.24
CA GLY A 137 -8.22 8.98 -9.68
C GLY A 137 -8.42 8.90 -8.18
N TYR A 138 -7.58 8.14 -7.47
CA TYR A 138 -7.64 8.09 -6.02
C TYR A 138 -7.04 9.35 -5.40
N VAL A 139 -7.58 9.76 -4.25
CA VAL A 139 -7.00 10.86 -3.48
C VAL A 139 -6.00 10.30 -2.48
N MET A 140 -4.76 10.76 -2.60
CA MET A 140 -3.65 10.41 -1.73
C MET A 140 -3.28 11.57 -0.83
N LYS A 141 -3.18 11.33 0.47
CA LYS A 141 -2.71 12.31 1.46
C LYS A 141 -1.69 11.66 2.38
N THR A 142 -0.76 12.44 2.91
CA THR A 142 0.21 11.94 3.88
C THR A 142 -0.47 11.29 5.09
N GLY A 143 0.07 10.14 5.53
CA GLY A 143 -0.55 9.24 6.51
C GLY A 143 -0.05 9.35 7.93
N PHE A 144 0.69 10.40 8.27
CA PHE A 144 1.45 10.58 9.51
C PHE A 144 0.76 10.12 10.81
N LYS A 145 -0.55 10.36 10.96
CA LYS A 145 -1.29 10.03 12.18
C LYS A 145 -1.47 8.53 12.46
N PHE A 146 -1.23 7.67 11.47
CA PHE A 146 -1.53 6.23 11.56
C PHE A 146 -0.29 5.35 11.49
N GLY A 147 0.92 5.92 11.59
CA GLY A 147 2.17 5.17 11.41
C GLY A 147 2.35 4.60 10.00
N THR A 148 1.64 5.16 9.02
CA THR A 148 1.68 4.77 7.60
C THR A 148 2.08 5.95 6.74
N HIS A 149 2.49 5.69 5.49
CA HIS A 149 2.98 6.76 4.61
C HIS A 149 1.85 7.58 4.03
N PHE A 150 0.73 6.94 3.60
CA PHE A 150 -0.38 7.62 2.96
C PHE A 150 -1.73 7.19 3.50
N ARG A 151 -2.69 8.10 3.38
CA ARG A 151 -4.12 7.86 3.50
C ARG A 151 -4.70 7.84 2.10
N LEU A 152 -5.60 6.89 1.84
CA LEU A 152 -6.22 6.70 0.55
C LEU A 152 -7.72 6.93 0.64
N TYR A 153 -8.24 7.73 -0.28
CA TYR A 153 -9.67 7.97 -0.46
C TYR A 153 -10.08 7.53 -1.86
N PHE A 154 -11.33 7.13 -2.01
CA PHE A 154 -11.86 6.69 -3.31
C PHE A 154 -11.97 7.83 -4.33
N PRO A 155 -11.99 7.50 -5.63
CA PRO A 155 -12.22 8.48 -6.68
C PRO A 155 -13.51 9.28 -6.43
N GLY A 156 -13.44 10.60 -6.60
CA GLY A 156 -14.54 11.52 -6.32
C GLY A 156 -14.54 12.11 -4.90
N ALA A 157 -13.65 11.67 -4.02
CA ALA A 157 -13.51 12.28 -2.71
C ALA A 157 -13.06 13.74 -2.82
N SER A 158 -13.69 14.62 -2.07
CA SER A 158 -13.41 16.05 -2.02
C SER A 158 -13.53 16.58 -0.60
N PRO A 159 -12.74 17.59 -0.21
CA PRO A 159 -12.80 18.18 1.12
C PRO A 159 -14.05 19.05 1.37
N VAL A 160 -14.80 19.35 0.32
CA VAL A 160 -16.03 20.16 0.39
C VAL A 160 -17.31 19.31 0.44
N LEU A 161 -17.20 17.99 0.29
CA LEU A 161 -18.32 17.08 0.45
C LEU A 161 -18.53 16.80 1.94
N GLU A 162 -19.71 17.13 2.46
CA GLU A 162 -20.04 17.00 3.87
C GLU A 162 -20.38 15.56 4.31
N GLN A 163 -20.45 14.62 3.38
CA GLN A 163 -20.78 13.23 3.69
C GLN A 163 -19.55 12.53 4.33
N ASP A 164 -19.76 11.88 5.47
CA ASP A 164 -18.74 11.11 6.20
C ASP A 164 -17.96 10.12 5.32
N GLU A 165 -18.62 9.59 4.32
CA GLU A 165 -18.01 8.65 3.36
C GLU A 165 -16.83 9.25 2.60
N TRP A 166 -16.87 10.55 2.33
CA TRP A 166 -15.84 11.26 1.57
C TRP A 166 -14.82 11.98 2.45
N MET A 167 -15.20 12.31 3.69
CA MET A 167 -14.33 13.02 4.63
C MET A 167 -13.28 12.12 5.30
N HIS A 168 -13.55 10.83 5.42
CA HIS A 168 -12.69 9.88 6.11
C HIS A 168 -12.05 8.87 5.16
N SER A 169 -10.73 8.75 5.21
CA SER A 169 -10.03 7.71 4.46
C SER A 169 -10.45 6.34 4.96
N LYS A 170 -10.83 5.44 4.05
CA LYS A 170 -11.14 4.04 4.38
C LYS A 170 -9.88 3.18 4.43
N HIS A 171 -8.79 3.62 3.79
CA HIS A 171 -7.56 2.87 3.66
C HIS A 171 -6.35 3.71 4.06
N VAL A 172 -5.32 3.03 4.52
CA VAL A 172 -3.97 3.57 4.71
C VAL A 172 -2.98 2.72 3.94
N ILE A 173 -1.93 3.35 3.39
CA ILE A 173 -0.91 2.66 2.61
C ILE A 173 0.43 2.76 3.33
N HIS A 174 1.05 1.62 3.55
CA HIS A 174 2.43 1.51 4.00
C HIS A 174 3.30 1.05 2.82
N VAL A 175 4.22 1.90 2.41
CA VAL A 175 5.17 1.59 1.34
C VAL A 175 6.36 0.87 1.94
N PHE A 176 6.59 -0.36 1.52
CA PHE A 176 7.70 -1.15 1.98
C PHE A 176 8.70 -1.36 0.84
N SER A 177 9.73 -0.53 0.81
CA SER A 177 10.81 -0.65 -0.17
C SER A 177 11.47 -2.03 -0.08
N ARG A 178 11.78 -2.64 -1.22
CA ARG A 178 12.52 -3.91 -1.28
C ARG A 178 13.87 -3.82 -0.59
N LYS A 179 14.47 -2.64 -0.54
CA LYS A 179 15.76 -2.37 0.13
C LYS A 179 15.64 -2.10 1.63
N ASN A 180 14.44 -2.03 2.16
CA ASN A 180 14.20 -1.72 3.57
C ASN A 180 14.12 -3.00 4.42
N LYS A 181 14.37 -2.81 5.73
CA LYS A 181 14.08 -3.81 6.77
C LYS A 181 13.24 -3.14 7.85
N LEU A 182 12.24 -3.83 8.33
CA LEU A 182 11.38 -3.40 9.43
C LEU A 182 11.43 -4.41 10.55
N ILE A 183 11.36 -3.93 11.77
CA ILE A 183 11.12 -4.80 12.92
C ILE A 183 9.64 -5.17 12.95
N ILE A 184 9.36 -6.44 13.21
CA ILE A 184 8.00 -6.99 13.12
C ILE A 184 7.05 -6.35 14.11
N SER A 185 7.50 -6.04 15.33
CA SER A 185 6.67 -5.36 16.34
C SER A 185 6.15 -3.99 15.88
N GLU A 186 6.97 -3.19 15.18
CA GLU A 186 6.54 -1.90 14.64
C GLU A 186 5.54 -2.05 13.51
N TRP A 187 5.78 -3.00 12.62
CA TRP A 187 4.88 -3.30 11.52
C TRP A 187 3.51 -3.80 12.01
N ALA A 188 3.51 -4.76 12.94
CA ALA A 188 2.28 -5.26 13.56
C ALA A 188 1.52 -4.15 14.32
N ARG A 189 2.22 -3.24 14.98
CA ARG A 189 1.61 -2.06 15.62
C ARG A 189 0.90 -1.17 14.60
N ALA A 190 1.53 -0.86 13.47
CA ALA A 190 0.93 -0.03 12.44
C ALA A 190 -0.36 -0.66 11.87
N ILE A 191 -0.38 -1.98 11.67
CA ILE A 191 -1.57 -2.71 11.24
C ILE A 191 -2.67 -2.62 12.31
N ARG A 192 -2.36 -2.89 13.58
CA ARG A 192 -3.35 -2.80 14.68
C ARG A 192 -3.93 -1.41 14.83
N VAL A 193 -3.10 -0.35 14.72
CA VAL A 193 -3.57 1.04 14.74
C VAL A 193 -4.55 1.32 13.61
N ALA A 194 -4.25 0.86 12.40
CA ALA A 194 -5.18 1.02 11.27
C ALA A 194 -6.51 0.32 11.52
N HIS A 195 -6.47 -0.91 12.01
CA HIS A 195 -7.69 -1.68 12.33
C HIS A 195 -8.51 -1.06 13.47
N SER A 196 -7.87 -0.54 14.52
CA SER A 196 -8.56 0.10 15.66
C SER A 196 -9.41 1.31 15.24
N VAL A 197 -9.01 1.99 14.17
CA VAL A 197 -9.75 3.12 13.57
C VAL A 197 -10.56 2.70 12.33
N LYS A 198 -10.85 1.41 12.20
CA LYS A 198 -11.66 0.83 11.11
C LYS A 198 -11.14 1.15 9.71
N LYS A 199 -9.82 1.14 9.53
CA LYS A 199 -9.18 1.35 8.23
C LYS A 199 -8.53 0.06 7.75
N THR A 200 -8.66 -0.17 6.45
CA THR A 200 -7.91 -1.24 5.78
C THR A 200 -6.45 -0.83 5.64
N PHE A 201 -5.55 -1.71 6.04
CA PHE A 201 -4.12 -1.53 5.85
C PHE A 201 -3.70 -2.12 4.50
N ILE A 202 -3.15 -1.28 3.63
CA ILE A 202 -2.58 -1.69 2.34
C ILE A 202 -1.06 -1.65 2.44
N LEU A 203 -0.44 -2.77 2.13
CA LEU A 203 1.00 -2.88 1.92
C LEU A 203 1.29 -2.66 0.43
N ALA A 204 2.18 -1.72 0.12
CA ALA A 204 2.70 -1.51 -1.21
C ALA A 204 4.18 -1.92 -1.26
N ILE A 205 4.53 -2.81 -2.18
CA ILE A 205 5.91 -3.22 -2.42
C ILE A 205 6.27 -2.78 -3.84
N PRO A 206 6.77 -1.55 -4.03
CA PRO A 206 7.10 -1.03 -5.34
C PRO A 206 8.30 -1.76 -5.95
N GLY A 207 8.37 -1.75 -7.27
CA GLY A 207 9.38 -2.41 -8.07
C GLY A 207 8.75 -3.40 -9.03
N LYS A 208 9.41 -3.66 -10.16
CA LYS A 208 8.95 -4.68 -11.11
C LYS A 208 8.95 -6.03 -10.40
N ASN A 209 7.89 -6.80 -10.64
CA ASN A 209 7.85 -8.19 -10.24
C ASN A 209 9.15 -8.85 -10.70
N ALA A 210 9.98 -9.24 -9.75
CA ALA A 210 11.08 -10.13 -10.08
C ALA A 210 10.39 -11.35 -10.72
N GLU A 211 10.72 -11.62 -11.98
CA GLU A 211 10.44 -12.93 -12.54
C GLU A 211 10.92 -13.91 -11.48
N ILE A 212 10.02 -14.76 -11.01
CA ILE A 212 10.35 -15.73 -9.96
C ILE A 212 11.45 -16.58 -10.56
N ASN A 213 12.68 -16.24 -10.22
CA ASN A 213 13.80 -17.04 -10.60
C ASN A 213 13.81 -18.21 -9.62
N VAL A 214 13.02 -19.24 -9.97
CA VAL A 214 12.74 -20.44 -9.18
C VAL A 214 14.05 -21.12 -8.70
N ASN A 215 15.18 -20.70 -9.23
CA ASN A 215 16.50 -21.27 -8.96
C ASN A 215 17.36 -20.52 -7.94
N THR A 216 16.94 -19.33 -7.47
CA THR A 216 17.73 -18.57 -6.51
C THR A 216 17.01 -18.38 -5.20
N LYS A 217 17.59 -18.83 -4.12
CA LYS A 217 17.16 -18.73 -2.70
C LYS A 217 15.66 -19.02 -2.46
N LYS A 218 15.37 -20.20 -1.93
CA LYS A 218 14.02 -20.54 -1.46
C LYS A 218 13.52 -19.47 -0.51
N PRO A 219 12.33 -18.87 -0.76
CA PRO A 219 11.74 -17.92 0.18
C PRO A 219 11.51 -18.61 1.52
N ARG A 220 11.60 -17.85 2.61
CA ARG A 220 11.31 -18.36 3.93
C ARG A 220 9.80 -18.50 4.11
N LEU A 221 9.28 -19.68 3.90
CA LEU A 221 7.93 -20.07 4.24
C LEU A 221 8.03 -21.31 5.14
N ASP A 222 7.28 -21.33 6.24
CA ASP A 222 7.46 -22.33 7.28
C ASP A 222 6.44 -23.46 7.20
N PHE A 223 5.15 -23.12 6.99
CA PHE A 223 4.07 -24.10 7.03
C PHE A 223 3.06 -23.94 5.91
N VAL A 224 2.37 -25.05 5.61
CA VAL A 224 1.21 -25.11 4.71
C VAL A 224 -0.02 -25.38 5.57
N LEU A 225 -1.03 -24.52 5.43
CA LEU A 225 -2.26 -24.58 6.23
C LEU A 225 -3.44 -25.08 5.40
N TYR A 226 -4.24 -25.94 6.01
CA TYR A 226 -5.43 -26.54 5.44
C TYR A 226 -6.67 -26.07 6.20
N HIS A 227 -7.85 -26.23 5.58
CA HIS A 227 -9.12 -25.90 6.22
C HIS A 227 -9.47 -26.87 7.36
N ARG A 228 -10.15 -26.32 8.37
CA ARG A 228 -10.89 -27.09 9.34
C ARG A 228 -12.35 -27.14 8.88
N LYS A 229 -12.88 -28.33 8.57
CA LYS A 229 -14.30 -28.54 8.24
C LYS A 229 -15.10 -28.96 9.48
N LYS A 230 -16.44 -28.76 9.45
CA LYS A 230 -17.34 -29.42 10.40
C LYS A 230 -17.17 -30.92 10.26
N GLY A 231 -16.64 -31.58 11.30
CA GLY A 231 -16.43 -33.03 11.33
C GLY A 231 -15.00 -33.51 11.05
N GLY A 232 -14.03 -32.62 10.87
CA GLY A 232 -12.64 -33.04 10.69
C GLY A 232 -11.69 -31.94 10.22
N ILE A 233 -10.44 -32.34 10.09
CA ILE A 233 -9.36 -31.47 9.53
C ILE A 233 -9.03 -32.04 8.16
N GLU A 234 -8.97 -31.18 7.16
CA GLU A 234 -8.45 -31.55 5.85
C GLU A 234 -6.98 -31.95 5.98
N THR A 235 -6.64 -33.07 5.40
CA THR A 235 -5.26 -33.53 5.34
C THR A 235 -4.64 -33.22 3.97
N PRO A 236 -3.30 -33.25 3.85
CA PRO A 236 -2.66 -33.08 2.55
C PRO A 236 -3.08 -34.10 1.48
N LYS A 237 -3.68 -35.22 1.90
CA LYS A 237 -4.18 -36.26 0.98
C LYS A 237 -5.55 -35.92 0.41
N ASP A 238 -6.36 -35.20 1.20
CA ASP A 238 -7.80 -35.05 0.94
C ASP A 238 -8.19 -33.61 0.63
N GLY A 239 -7.29 -32.65 0.89
CA GLY A 239 -7.61 -31.22 0.83
C GLY A 239 -6.60 -30.38 0.07
N THR A 240 -7.07 -29.23 -0.39
CA THR A 240 -6.27 -28.19 -1.03
C THR A 240 -5.75 -27.24 0.06
N PRO A 241 -4.45 -26.88 0.07
CA PRO A 241 -3.95 -25.88 1.01
C PRO A 241 -4.69 -24.56 0.86
N ARG A 242 -4.83 -23.83 1.96
CA ARG A 242 -5.47 -22.51 2.00
C ARG A 242 -4.46 -21.38 2.09
N TYR A 243 -3.44 -21.55 2.92
CA TYR A 243 -2.41 -20.53 3.15
C TYR A 243 -1.03 -21.13 3.14
N LEU A 244 -0.05 -20.33 2.74
CA LEU A 244 1.34 -20.54 3.10
C LEU A 244 1.68 -19.62 4.27
N MET A 245 2.25 -20.18 5.35
CA MET A 245 2.49 -19.44 6.56
C MET A 245 3.96 -19.08 6.74
N TYR A 246 4.17 -17.83 7.10
CA TYR A 246 5.45 -17.26 7.48
C TYR A 246 5.42 -16.94 8.98
N SER A 247 6.26 -17.61 9.76
CA SER A 247 6.32 -17.48 11.22
C SER A 247 7.47 -16.56 11.62
N LEU A 248 7.19 -15.60 12.49
CA LEU A 248 8.14 -14.58 12.92
C LEU A 248 7.99 -14.30 14.40
N SER A 249 9.10 -13.95 15.06
CA SER A 249 9.05 -13.30 16.36
C SER A 249 8.83 -11.80 16.20
N GLU A 250 8.20 -11.15 17.17
CA GLU A 250 8.04 -9.70 17.19
C GLU A 250 9.37 -8.93 17.17
N ASP A 251 10.45 -9.56 17.65
CA ASP A 251 11.81 -8.99 17.69
C ASP A 251 12.61 -9.22 16.38
N GLU A 252 12.07 -10.02 15.45
CA GLU A 252 12.73 -10.27 14.17
C GLU A 252 12.57 -9.08 13.21
N TYR A 253 13.50 -9.04 12.25
CA TYR A 253 13.43 -8.10 11.13
C TYR A 253 12.98 -8.81 9.87
N ILE A 254 12.03 -8.20 9.17
CA ILE A 254 11.64 -8.62 7.83
C ILE A 254 12.23 -7.67 6.79
N GLY A 255 12.83 -8.22 5.74
CA GLY A 255 13.32 -7.46 4.59
C GLY A 255 12.27 -7.37 3.49
N GLY A 256 12.19 -6.21 2.82
CA GLY A 256 11.21 -6.00 1.76
C GLY A 256 11.38 -6.96 0.59
N GLU A 257 12.62 -7.26 0.18
CA GLU A 257 12.88 -8.25 -0.89
C GLU A 257 12.44 -9.65 -0.48
N GLY A 258 12.81 -10.11 0.72
CA GLY A 258 12.41 -11.44 1.20
C GLY A 258 10.88 -11.60 1.36
N LEU A 259 10.19 -10.53 1.77
CA LEU A 259 8.72 -10.52 1.81
C LEU A 259 8.12 -10.59 0.40
N ALA A 260 8.68 -9.82 -0.55
CA ALA A 260 8.23 -9.84 -1.94
C ALA A 260 8.39 -11.23 -2.57
N GLU A 261 9.54 -11.89 -2.34
CA GLU A 261 9.79 -13.27 -2.81
C GLU A 261 8.78 -14.26 -2.20
N ALA A 262 8.52 -14.17 -0.91
CA ALA A 262 7.57 -15.05 -0.24
C ALA A 262 6.13 -14.84 -0.73
N LEU A 263 5.72 -13.58 -0.97
CA LEU A 263 4.41 -13.26 -1.54
C LEU A 263 4.27 -13.73 -2.99
N ALA A 264 5.33 -13.60 -3.79
CA ALA A 264 5.36 -14.11 -5.15
C ALA A 264 5.21 -15.62 -5.20
N GLU A 265 5.86 -16.36 -4.28
CA GLU A 265 5.68 -17.80 -4.13
C GLU A 265 4.24 -18.18 -3.77
N CYS A 266 3.62 -17.45 -2.82
CA CYS A 266 2.20 -17.66 -2.50
C CYS A 266 1.30 -17.47 -3.73
N LYS A 267 1.55 -16.40 -4.49
CA LYS A 267 0.81 -16.09 -5.72
C LYS A 267 1.00 -17.16 -6.80
N HIS A 268 2.24 -17.69 -6.94
CA HIS A 268 2.52 -18.78 -7.88
C HIS A 268 1.66 -20.02 -7.61
N PHE A 269 1.42 -20.33 -6.34
CA PHE A 269 0.56 -21.44 -5.94
C PHE A 269 -0.93 -21.08 -5.84
N GLY A 270 -1.31 -19.86 -6.12
CA GLY A 270 -2.70 -19.39 -5.97
C GLY A 270 -3.18 -19.35 -4.53
N LEU A 271 -2.25 -19.20 -3.57
CA LEU A 271 -2.52 -19.19 -2.13
C LEU A 271 -2.32 -17.79 -1.55
N GLU A 272 -3.01 -17.51 -0.45
CA GLU A 272 -2.76 -16.33 0.36
C GLU A 272 -1.64 -16.62 1.36
N MET A 273 -0.92 -15.55 1.76
CA MET A 273 0.05 -15.66 2.85
C MET A 273 -0.63 -15.44 4.19
N MET A 274 -0.32 -16.30 5.16
CA MET A 274 -0.61 -16.06 6.56
C MET A 274 0.70 -15.76 7.29
N MET A 275 0.76 -14.65 7.98
CA MET A 275 1.88 -14.32 8.84
C MET A 275 1.48 -14.57 10.29
N ALA A 276 2.24 -15.41 10.99
CA ALA A 276 2.08 -15.71 12.39
C ALA A 276 3.20 -14.99 13.17
N ILE A 277 2.83 -14.10 14.07
CA ILE A 277 3.77 -13.32 14.87
C ILE A 277 3.63 -13.74 16.33
N SER A 278 4.71 -14.30 16.89
CA SER A 278 4.80 -14.61 18.32
C SER A 278 5.40 -13.43 19.07
N ASP A 279 4.75 -13.04 20.16
CA ASP A 279 5.28 -12.06 21.09
C ASP A 279 6.15 -12.70 22.18
N ARG A 280 6.74 -11.89 23.06
CA ARG A 280 7.58 -12.34 24.18
C ARG A 280 6.83 -13.14 25.25
N GLU A 281 5.50 -12.99 25.27
CA GLU A 281 4.62 -13.73 26.21
C GLU A 281 4.07 -15.02 25.59
N SER A 282 4.61 -15.44 24.44
CA SER A 282 4.20 -16.64 23.69
C SER A 282 2.79 -16.58 23.10
N SER A 283 2.16 -15.40 23.07
CA SER A 283 0.92 -15.20 22.31
C SER A 283 1.21 -15.11 20.84
N VAL A 284 0.34 -15.67 20.01
CA VAL A 284 0.49 -15.63 18.56
C VAL A 284 -0.63 -14.82 17.92
N THR A 285 -0.25 -13.84 17.13
CA THR A 285 -1.18 -13.02 16.34
C THR A 285 -1.06 -13.39 14.87
N TYR A 286 -2.20 -13.53 14.19
CA TYR A 286 -2.25 -13.92 12.79
C TYR A 286 -2.71 -12.77 11.90
N TYR A 287 -2.02 -12.61 10.77
CA TYR A 287 -2.35 -11.65 9.73
C TYR A 287 -2.45 -12.38 8.40
N VAL A 288 -3.52 -12.16 7.66
CA VAL A 288 -3.66 -12.65 6.28
C VAL A 288 -3.31 -11.54 5.32
N ILE A 289 -2.40 -11.82 4.41
CA ILE A 289 -1.95 -10.90 3.37
C ILE A 289 -2.55 -11.36 2.05
N LYS A 290 -3.45 -10.53 1.50
CA LYS A 290 -4.22 -10.80 0.29
C LYS A 290 -3.79 -9.87 -0.82
N ALA A 291 -3.41 -10.41 -1.96
CA ALA A 291 -3.16 -9.59 -3.13
C ALA A 291 -4.41 -8.85 -3.56
N ILE A 292 -4.27 -7.58 -3.93
CA ILE A 292 -5.33 -6.77 -4.51
C ILE A 292 -4.96 -6.42 -5.95
N GLN A 293 -5.97 -6.25 -6.80
CA GLN A 293 -5.77 -5.83 -8.18
C GLN A 293 -6.16 -4.37 -8.32
N LEU A 294 -5.19 -3.52 -8.66
CA LEU A 294 -5.40 -2.15 -9.08
C LEU A 294 -5.28 -2.10 -10.61
N PRO A 295 -6.40 -1.95 -11.34
CA PRO A 295 -6.37 -2.01 -12.80
C PRO A 295 -5.43 -1.00 -13.42
N GLY A 296 -4.62 -1.45 -14.38
CA GLY A 296 -3.61 -0.64 -15.05
C GLY A 296 -2.34 -0.37 -14.23
N SER A 297 -2.23 -0.88 -13.01
CA SER A 297 -0.99 -0.81 -12.24
C SER A 297 -0.02 -1.92 -12.62
N GLU A 298 1.26 -1.58 -12.66
CA GLU A 298 2.37 -2.53 -12.80
C GLU A 298 2.94 -2.96 -11.44
N TYR A 299 2.44 -2.37 -10.33
CA TYR A 299 2.94 -2.61 -8.98
C TYR A 299 2.04 -3.56 -8.21
N GLU A 300 2.62 -4.16 -7.17
CA GLU A 300 1.92 -5.09 -6.30
C GLU A 300 1.46 -4.42 -5.01
N TYR A 301 0.18 -4.63 -4.71
CA TYR A 301 -0.48 -4.15 -3.51
C TYR A 301 -1.15 -5.30 -2.81
N TYR A 302 -1.15 -5.25 -1.47
CA TYR A 302 -1.71 -6.28 -0.62
C TYR A 302 -2.53 -5.67 0.49
N GLU A 303 -3.72 -6.22 0.72
CA GLU A 303 -4.54 -5.91 1.89
C GLU A 303 -4.11 -6.82 3.05
N ILE A 304 -3.92 -6.24 4.24
CA ILE A 304 -3.56 -7.01 5.42
C ILE A 304 -4.72 -6.99 6.38
N GLU A 305 -5.21 -8.18 6.72
CA GLU A 305 -6.27 -8.39 7.68
C GLU A 305 -5.73 -9.05 8.94
N TRP A 306 -6.09 -8.51 10.09
CA TRP A 306 -5.87 -9.17 11.36
C TRP A 306 -6.95 -10.23 11.55
N VAL A 307 -6.52 -11.47 11.77
CA VAL A 307 -7.41 -12.62 11.98
C VAL A 307 -7.34 -13.03 13.44
N GLN A 308 -8.48 -13.06 14.10
CA GLN A 308 -8.59 -13.71 15.40
C GLN A 308 -8.79 -15.22 15.16
N PRO A 309 -8.07 -16.09 15.89
CA PRO A 309 -8.18 -17.53 15.76
C PRO A 309 -9.55 -18.06 16.19
#